data_632ef45f09c15e6d3c35a0430355a1d9
#
_entry.id   632ef45f09c15e6d3c35a0430355a1d9
#
_cell.length_a   1.000
_cell.length_b   1.000
_cell.length_c   1.000
_cell.angle_alpha   90.00
_cell.angle_beta   90.00
_cell.angle_gamma   90.00
#
_symmetry.space_group_name_H-M   'P 1'
#
loop_
_entity.id
_entity.type
_entity.pdbx_description
1 polymer ?
#
loop_
_entity_poly.entity_id
_entity_poly.type
_entity_poly.pdbx_seq_one_letter_code
_entity_poly.pdbx_strand_id
1 'polypeptide(L)'
;MDDYIAHLPDWQQRICGEVRALIHRADPEIAETIKRSVQPCFVLDGNVCALLATKDHINLFLYDPTMADPDGLINQGQGNATARTIQIYEGDPIRDDALVALLRAVIARNRAGGWRRLNG
;
A
#
# COMPACT_ATOMS: atom_id res chain seq x y z
N MET A 1 11.77 -8.96 2.50
CA MET A 1 10.76 -8.66 1.46
C MET A 1 10.99 -9.40 0.16
N ASP A 2 12.23 -9.50 -0.28
CA ASP A 2 12.53 -10.22 -1.54
C ASP A 2 12.11 -11.69 -1.47
N ASP A 3 12.32 -12.35 -0.33
CA ASP A 3 11.93 -13.74 -0.15
C ASP A 3 10.42 -13.93 -0.24
N TYR A 4 9.65 -13.01 0.34
CA TYR A 4 8.20 -13.07 0.27
C TYR A 4 7.73 -13.04 -1.19
N ILE A 5 8.25 -12.11 -1.98
CA ILE A 5 7.86 -11.95 -3.38
C ILE A 5 8.33 -13.15 -4.20
N ALA A 6 9.54 -13.66 -3.94
CA ALA A 6 10.12 -14.75 -4.71
C ALA A 6 9.31 -16.06 -4.66
N HIS A 7 8.51 -16.25 -3.60
CA HIS A 7 7.67 -17.45 -3.44
C HIS A 7 6.29 -17.34 -4.08
N LEU A 8 5.98 -16.20 -4.68
CA LEU A 8 4.66 -15.98 -5.31
C LEU A 8 4.65 -16.46 -6.77
N PRO A 9 3.46 -16.74 -7.33
CA PRO A 9 3.33 -16.94 -8.77
C PRO A 9 3.87 -15.76 -9.58
N ASP A 10 4.30 -16.00 -10.81
CA ASP A 10 4.95 -14.98 -11.64
C ASP A 10 4.15 -13.69 -11.77
N TRP A 11 2.84 -13.79 -11.99
CA TRP A 11 2.01 -12.59 -12.14
C TRP A 11 1.92 -11.77 -10.86
N GLN A 12 1.92 -12.44 -9.70
CA GLN A 12 1.94 -11.75 -8.41
C GLN A 12 3.31 -11.13 -8.13
N GLN A 13 4.39 -11.81 -8.51
CA GLN A 13 5.73 -11.23 -8.41
C GLN A 13 5.83 -9.93 -9.20
N ARG A 14 5.28 -9.91 -10.41
CA ARG A 14 5.29 -8.72 -11.26
C ARG A 14 4.52 -7.57 -10.62
N ILE A 15 3.30 -7.84 -10.13
CA ILE A 15 2.48 -6.80 -9.48
C ILE A 15 3.17 -6.28 -8.23
N CYS A 16 3.67 -7.15 -7.37
CA CYS A 16 4.39 -6.73 -6.17
C CYS A 16 5.63 -5.90 -6.50
N GLY A 17 6.38 -6.28 -7.53
CA GLY A 17 7.55 -5.53 -7.96
C GLY A 17 7.21 -4.15 -8.48
N GLU A 18 6.16 -4.03 -9.29
CA GLU A 18 5.69 -2.74 -9.80
C GLU A 18 5.19 -1.84 -8.67
N VAL A 19 4.37 -2.37 -7.77
CA VAL A 19 3.84 -1.60 -6.64
C VAL A 19 4.97 -1.18 -5.71
N ARG A 20 5.92 -2.07 -5.41
CA ARG A 20 7.09 -1.76 -4.59
C ARG A 20 7.90 -0.61 -5.18
N ALA A 21 8.11 -0.61 -6.50
CA ALA A 21 8.82 0.48 -7.18
C ALA A 21 8.07 1.80 -7.07
N LEU A 22 6.74 1.78 -7.21
CA LEU A 22 5.91 2.97 -7.09
C LEU A 22 5.91 3.52 -5.65
N ILE A 23 5.92 2.63 -4.65
CA ILE A 23 6.02 3.04 -3.24
C ILE A 23 7.32 3.82 -3.00
N HIS A 24 8.44 3.31 -3.49
CA HIS A 24 9.72 4.00 -3.34
C HIS A 24 9.85 5.24 -4.22
N ARG A 25 9.12 5.29 -5.33
CA ARG A 25 9.01 6.50 -6.15
C ARG A 25 8.21 7.58 -5.40
N ALA A 26 7.21 7.19 -4.63
CA ALA A 26 6.43 8.15 -3.83
C ALA A 26 7.31 8.86 -2.80
N ASP A 27 8.20 8.11 -2.13
CA ASP A 27 9.23 8.68 -1.26
C ASP A 27 10.37 7.68 -1.06
N PRO A 28 11.61 8.03 -1.45
CA PRO A 28 12.76 7.13 -1.32
C PRO A 28 13.15 6.85 0.14
N GLU A 29 12.66 7.62 1.10
CA GLU A 29 12.93 7.41 2.52
C GLU A 29 12.06 6.32 3.15
N ILE A 30 11.05 5.81 2.44
CA ILE A 30 10.22 4.72 2.96
C ILE A 30 11.08 3.51 3.28
N ALA A 31 10.92 2.99 4.50
CA ALA A 31 11.58 1.77 4.94
C ALA A 31 10.68 0.56 4.71
N GLU A 32 11.28 -0.55 4.31
CA GLU A 32 10.61 -1.84 4.18
C GLU A 32 10.85 -2.67 5.42
N THR A 33 9.81 -3.35 5.91
CA THR A 33 9.92 -4.27 7.03
C THR A 33 8.97 -5.45 6.84
N ILE A 34 9.18 -6.51 7.60
CA ILE A 34 8.26 -7.65 7.65
C ILE A 34 7.64 -7.65 9.02
N LYS A 35 6.30 -7.57 9.07
CA LYS A 35 5.53 -7.64 10.31
C LYS A 35 4.88 -9.01 10.45
N ARG A 36 4.70 -9.45 11.69
CA ARG A 36 4.13 -10.77 12.00
C ARG A 36 4.86 -11.90 11.32
N SER A 37 6.16 -11.71 11.05
CA SER A 37 7.08 -12.63 10.37
C SER A 37 6.73 -12.97 8.92
N VAL A 38 5.63 -12.44 8.38
CA VAL A 38 5.13 -12.85 7.06
C VAL A 38 4.62 -11.71 6.18
N GLN A 39 4.36 -10.52 6.71
CA GLN A 39 3.69 -9.47 5.93
C GLN A 39 4.63 -8.31 5.59
N PRO A 40 4.88 -8.06 4.28
CA PRO A 40 5.63 -6.88 3.85
C PRO A 40 4.92 -5.59 4.22
N CYS A 41 5.61 -4.72 4.95
CA CYS A 41 5.09 -3.42 5.36
C CYS A 41 6.05 -2.31 4.97
N PHE A 42 5.49 -1.15 4.72
CA PHE A 42 6.22 0.06 4.33
C PHE A 42 5.90 1.15 5.33
N VAL A 43 6.96 1.73 5.92
CA VAL A 43 6.81 2.69 7.01
C VAL A 43 7.58 3.97 6.72
N LEU A 44 6.98 5.09 7.10
CA LEU A 44 7.62 6.41 7.11
C LEU A 44 6.78 7.30 8.02
N ASP A 45 7.35 7.65 9.18
CA ASP A 45 6.65 8.37 10.24
C ASP A 45 5.33 7.69 10.65
N GLY A 46 5.35 6.39 10.64
CA GLY A 46 4.21 5.51 10.91
C GLY A 46 3.97 4.56 9.74
N ASN A 47 2.93 3.75 9.86
CA ASN A 47 2.57 2.81 8.79
C ASN A 47 2.05 3.57 7.57
N VAL A 48 2.58 3.25 6.40
CA VAL A 48 2.11 3.80 5.12
C VAL A 48 1.22 2.78 4.44
N CYS A 49 1.75 1.62 4.13
CA CYS A 49 1.01 0.58 3.44
C CYS A 49 1.61 -0.79 3.70
N ALA A 50 0.89 -1.84 3.28
CA ALA A 50 1.35 -3.22 3.37
C ALA A 50 0.82 -4.02 2.18
N LEU A 51 1.54 -5.07 1.83
CA LEU A 51 1.14 -6.00 0.78
C LEU A 51 0.72 -7.32 1.38
N LEU A 52 -0.31 -7.95 0.80
CA LEU A 52 -0.72 -9.30 1.13
C LEU A 52 -1.17 -10.02 -0.13
N ALA A 53 -0.43 -11.05 -0.52
CA ALA A 53 -0.82 -11.90 -1.63
C ALA A 53 -1.87 -12.91 -1.17
N THR A 54 -2.94 -13.05 -1.96
CA THR A 54 -3.93 -14.10 -1.77
C THR A 54 -3.88 -15.06 -2.96
N LYS A 55 -4.79 -16.01 -3.01
CA LYS A 55 -4.83 -17.00 -4.08
C LYS A 55 -5.01 -16.36 -5.47
N ASP A 56 -5.81 -15.31 -5.57
CA ASP A 56 -6.23 -14.74 -6.85
C ASP A 56 -6.02 -13.23 -6.98
N HIS A 57 -5.44 -12.57 -5.98
CA HIS A 57 -5.17 -11.12 -6.06
C HIS A 57 -4.09 -10.69 -5.06
N ILE A 58 -3.66 -9.45 -5.20
CA ILE A 58 -2.78 -8.78 -4.25
C ILE A 58 -3.59 -7.71 -3.53
N ASN A 59 -3.53 -7.68 -2.21
CA ASN A 59 -4.06 -6.59 -1.42
C ASN A 59 -2.96 -5.57 -1.15
N LEU A 60 -3.24 -4.31 -1.45
CA LEU A 60 -2.43 -3.18 -0.97
C LEU A 60 -3.26 -2.46 0.07
N PHE A 61 -2.85 -2.56 1.33
CA PHE A 61 -3.50 -1.86 2.44
C PHE A 61 -2.88 -0.50 2.62
N LEU A 62 -3.71 0.54 2.70
CA LEU A 62 -3.29 1.92 2.96
C LEU A 62 -3.74 2.29 4.37
N TYR A 63 -2.81 2.64 5.22
CA TYR A 63 -3.07 2.86 6.65
C TYR A 63 -3.53 4.28 6.98
N ASP A 64 -4.52 4.76 6.22
CA ASP A 64 -5.26 5.98 6.54
C ASP A 64 -6.70 5.81 6.06
N PRO A 65 -7.64 5.49 6.97
CA PRO A 65 -9.03 5.25 6.57
C PRO A 65 -9.79 6.52 6.24
N THR A 66 -9.20 7.68 6.42
CA THR A 66 -9.87 8.98 6.31
C THR A 66 -9.41 9.80 5.12
N MET A 67 -8.44 9.30 4.35
CA MET A 67 -7.89 10.07 3.23
C MET A 67 -8.84 10.12 2.04
N ALA A 68 -8.73 11.18 1.25
CA ALA A 68 -9.47 11.29 -0.01
C ALA A 68 -8.92 10.32 -1.06
N ASP A 69 -9.79 9.83 -1.92
CA ASP A 69 -9.44 8.95 -3.04
C ASP A 69 -10.03 9.53 -4.33
N PRO A 70 -9.47 10.66 -4.83
CA PRO A 70 -10.07 11.36 -5.97
C PRO A 70 -10.04 10.57 -7.28
N ASP A 71 -9.13 9.61 -7.41
CA ASP A 71 -8.99 8.81 -8.62
C ASP A 71 -9.71 7.47 -8.53
N GLY A 72 -10.38 7.18 -7.42
CA GLY A 72 -11.18 5.97 -7.26
C GLY A 72 -10.36 4.67 -7.25
N LEU A 73 -9.19 4.68 -6.63
CA LEU A 73 -8.33 3.48 -6.56
C LEU A 73 -8.76 2.49 -5.49
N ILE A 74 -9.27 2.99 -4.37
CA ILE A 74 -9.69 2.15 -3.24
C ILE A 74 -10.97 1.41 -3.62
N ASN A 75 -10.93 0.08 -3.57
CA ASN A 75 -12.06 -0.75 -3.99
C ASN A 75 -12.54 -1.72 -2.90
N GLN A 76 -11.90 -1.74 -1.75
CA GLN A 76 -12.29 -2.56 -0.61
C GLN A 76 -11.93 -1.87 0.71
N GLY A 77 -12.51 -2.35 1.80
CA GLY A 77 -12.16 -1.90 3.14
C GLY A 77 -12.73 -0.55 3.54
N GLN A 78 -13.76 -0.06 2.85
CA GLN A 78 -14.35 1.26 3.13
C GLN A 78 -14.93 1.37 4.55
N GLY A 79 -15.32 0.24 5.15
CA GLY A 79 -15.79 0.18 6.53
C GLY A 79 -14.71 -0.16 7.55
N ASN A 80 -13.47 -0.35 7.15
CA ASN A 80 -12.39 -0.71 8.05
C ASN A 80 -11.98 0.49 8.91
N ALA A 81 -11.68 0.24 10.19
CA ALA A 81 -11.37 1.30 11.15
C ALA A 81 -9.96 1.89 10.98
N THR A 82 -9.02 1.17 10.35
CA THR A 82 -7.60 1.57 10.34
C THR A 82 -6.98 1.63 8.95
N ALA A 83 -7.62 1.04 7.94
CA ALA A 83 -7.02 0.93 6.61
C ALA A 83 -8.08 0.94 5.51
N ARG A 84 -7.63 1.23 4.31
CA ARG A 84 -8.39 1.05 3.06
C ARG A 84 -7.59 0.12 2.15
N THR A 85 -8.26 -0.56 1.26
CA THR A 85 -7.63 -1.62 0.46
C THR A 85 -7.80 -1.37 -1.04
N ILE A 86 -6.72 -1.61 -1.78
CA ILE A 86 -6.75 -1.74 -3.24
C ILE A 86 -6.48 -3.21 -3.53
N GLN A 87 -7.47 -3.90 -4.13
CA GLN A 87 -7.30 -5.27 -4.61
C GLN A 87 -6.86 -5.23 -6.07
N ILE A 88 -5.77 -5.92 -6.38
CA ILE A 88 -5.20 -5.96 -7.73
C ILE A 88 -5.21 -7.41 -8.20
N TYR A 89 -5.96 -7.68 -9.28
CA TYR A 89 -6.07 -8.99 -9.90
C TYR A 89 -5.12 -9.10 -11.09
N GLU A 90 -4.87 -10.32 -11.55
CA GLU A 90 -4.07 -10.55 -12.74
C GLU A 90 -4.70 -9.82 -13.94
N GLY A 91 -3.88 -9.04 -14.66
CA GLY A 91 -4.35 -8.27 -15.80
C GLY A 91 -4.92 -6.89 -15.46
N ASP A 92 -5.11 -6.57 -14.18
CA ASP A 92 -5.55 -5.24 -13.80
C ASP A 92 -4.47 -4.21 -14.12
N PRO A 93 -4.83 -3.05 -14.71
CA PRO A 93 -3.86 -1.99 -14.89
C PRO A 93 -3.50 -1.35 -13.55
N ILE A 94 -2.22 -1.04 -13.39
CA ILE A 94 -1.76 -0.23 -12.26
C ILE A 94 -1.67 1.21 -12.76
N ARG A 95 -2.44 2.09 -12.13
CA ARG A 95 -2.47 3.51 -12.47
C ARG A 95 -1.33 4.22 -11.74
N ASP A 96 -0.15 4.20 -12.33
CA ASP A 96 1.11 4.56 -11.69
C ASP A 96 1.08 5.94 -11.02
N ASP A 97 0.73 6.99 -11.77
CA ASP A 97 0.76 8.35 -11.24
C ASP A 97 -0.32 8.57 -10.18
N ALA A 98 -1.49 7.97 -10.35
CA ALA A 98 -2.57 8.06 -9.37
C ALA A 98 -2.18 7.36 -8.06
N LEU A 99 -1.56 6.18 -8.15
CA LEU A 99 -1.11 5.44 -6.96
C LEU A 99 0.01 6.19 -6.24
N VAL A 100 0.98 6.73 -6.96
CA VAL A 100 2.06 7.54 -6.37
C VAL A 100 1.47 8.75 -5.63
N ALA A 101 0.51 9.44 -6.23
CA ALA A 101 -0.14 10.60 -5.61
C ALA A 101 -0.87 10.19 -4.32
N LEU A 102 -1.57 9.06 -4.34
CA LEU A 102 -2.29 8.55 -3.17
C LEU A 102 -1.31 8.19 -2.04
N LEU A 103 -0.21 7.52 -2.37
CA LEU A 103 0.83 7.17 -1.39
C LEU A 103 1.49 8.40 -0.79
N ARG A 104 1.78 9.41 -1.62
CA ARG A 104 2.33 10.70 -1.13
C ARG A 104 1.37 11.39 -0.17
N ALA A 105 0.07 11.29 -0.40
CA ALA A 105 -0.94 11.84 0.49
C ALA A 105 -0.92 11.14 1.86
N VAL A 106 -0.81 9.80 1.88
CA VAL A 106 -0.68 9.05 3.15
C VAL A 106 0.57 9.49 3.91
N ILE A 107 1.69 9.60 3.21
CA ILE A 107 2.97 10.00 3.81
C ILE A 107 2.87 11.41 4.40
N ALA A 108 2.29 12.36 3.66
CA ALA A 108 2.12 13.74 4.13
C ALA A 108 1.30 13.79 5.42
N ARG A 109 0.23 13.01 5.49
CA ARG A 109 -0.61 12.95 6.69
C ARG A 109 0.14 12.29 7.86
N ASN A 110 0.96 11.27 7.61
CA ASN A 110 1.82 10.67 8.63
C ASN A 110 2.80 11.70 9.20
N ARG A 111 3.43 12.49 8.34
CA ARG A 111 4.36 13.56 8.76
C ARG A 111 3.68 14.65 9.56
N ALA A 112 2.39 14.88 9.33
CA ALA A 112 1.59 15.86 10.07
C ALA A 112 1.04 15.31 11.41
N GLY A 113 1.40 14.07 11.77
CA GLY A 113 1.01 13.45 13.04
C GLY A 113 0.16 12.19 12.92
N GLY A 114 -0.22 11.81 11.69
CA GLY A 114 -1.04 10.64 11.41
C GLY A 114 -2.54 10.91 11.48
N TRP A 115 -3.31 10.03 10.86
CA TRP A 115 -4.76 10.22 10.73
C TRP A 115 -5.49 10.25 12.08
N ARG A 116 -5.02 9.49 13.06
CA ARG A 116 -5.63 9.49 14.39
C ARG A 116 -5.54 10.86 15.04
N ARG A 117 -4.40 11.51 14.91
CA ARG A 117 -4.20 12.85 15.46
C ARG A 117 -4.94 13.92 14.65
N LEU A 118 -4.93 13.80 13.32
CA LEU A 118 -5.55 14.80 12.43
C LEU A 118 -7.07 14.79 12.53
N ASN A 119 -7.69 13.65 12.83
CA ASN A 119 -9.13 13.47 12.85
C ASN A 119 -9.69 13.12 14.23
N GLY A 120 -8.85 13.00 15.20
CA GLY A 120 -9.22 12.69 16.58
C GLY A 120 -9.14 13.89 17.45
#